data_dde959ca2c628da4bd62cb72252716dc
#
_entry.id   dde959ca2c628da4bd62cb72252716dc
#
_cell.length_a   1.000
_cell.length_b   1.000
_cell.length_c   1.000
_cell.angle_alpha   90.00
_cell.angle_beta   90.00
_cell.angle_gamma   90.00
#
_symmetry.space_group_name_H-M   'P 1'
#
loop_
_entity.id
_entity.type
_entity.pdbx_description
1 polymer ?
#
loop_
_entity_poly.entity_id
_entity_poly.type
_entity_poly.pdbx_seq_one_letter_code
_entity_poly.pdbx_strand_id
1 'polypeptide(L)'
;MRSKPTSAGIGRPPTAFCACELRSPAQFTDAGFVAFNRHYVERLAAWGIFRDEVNPVARSNVCREIDPPATPSFYAFSYTVPSENRAARSFVAAGSGEAREGGPSYEGRIIRCGEQSPEAMRDKARFVLGVMELRMAALGFGWADVTATQVYTIFDIHLLLADEFVRRGAIPGGLTWHFARPPVQGLDFEVDVRGVAHELVI
;
A
#
# COMPACT_ATOMS: atom_id res chain seq x y z
N MET A 1 -15.20 -8.67 11.37
CA MET A 1 -14.25 -7.56 11.54
C MET A 1 -14.20 -7.21 13.04
N ARG A 2 -13.25 -7.79 13.77
CA ARG A 2 -13.10 -7.56 15.21
C ARG A 2 -12.50 -6.19 15.45
N SER A 3 -13.11 -5.49 16.41
CA SER A 3 -12.74 -4.25 17.12
C SER A 3 -12.16 -3.11 16.28
N LYS A 4 -12.79 -1.95 16.46
CA LYS A 4 -12.24 -0.63 16.16
C LYS A 4 -10.76 -0.64 16.55
N PRO A 5 -9.82 -0.16 15.70
CA PRO A 5 -8.60 0.36 16.24
C PRO A 5 -9.06 1.41 17.24
N THR A 6 -8.81 1.18 18.50
CA THR A 6 -9.33 2.04 19.54
C THR A 6 -8.57 3.35 19.47
N SER A 7 -9.05 4.27 18.60
CA SER A 7 -8.71 5.69 18.69
C SER A 7 -8.89 6.19 20.14
N ALA A 8 -9.76 5.56 20.92
CA ALA A 8 -9.87 5.75 22.35
C ALA A 8 -8.57 5.44 23.13
N GLY A 9 -7.77 4.44 22.72
CA GLY A 9 -6.52 4.10 23.40
C GLY A 9 -5.37 5.09 23.09
N ILE A 10 -5.43 5.80 21.97
CA ILE A 10 -4.42 6.79 21.58
C ILE A 10 -4.89 8.24 21.74
N GLY A 11 -6.11 8.47 22.27
CA GLY A 11 -6.67 9.79 22.51
C GLY A 11 -6.89 10.65 21.25
N ARG A 12 -7.01 10.03 20.06
CA ARG A 12 -7.22 10.74 18.79
C ARG A 12 -8.61 10.47 18.21
N PRO A 13 -9.23 11.46 17.55
CA PRO A 13 -10.51 11.25 16.88
C PRO A 13 -10.34 10.29 15.68
N PRO A 14 -11.41 9.59 15.26
CA PRO A 14 -11.38 8.73 14.08
C PRO A 14 -10.86 9.42 12.82
N THR A 15 -11.12 10.71 12.66
CA THR A 15 -10.64 11.53 11.54
C THR A 15 -9.12 11.76 11.52
N ALA A 16 -8.40 11.36 12.55
CA ALA A 16 -6.94 11.35 12.53
C ALA A 16 -6.35 10.15 11.78
N PHE A 17 -7.15 9.12 11.50
CA PHE A 17 -6.72 7.95 10.73
C PHE A 17 -6.42 8.34 9.28
N CYS A 18 -5.21 8.06 8.79
CA CYS A 18 -4.73 8.53 7.49
C CYS A 18 -4.11 7.46 6.60
N ALA A 19 -3.73 6.30 7.16
CA ALA A 19 -3.26 5.17 6.35
C ALA A 19 -3.49 3.84 7.06
N CYS A 20 -3.53 2.75 6.30
CA CYS A 20 -3.51 1.41 6.86
C CYS A 20 -2.92 0.36 5.92
N GLU A 21 -2.44 -0.69 6.55
CA GLU A 21 -2.08 -1.95 5.90
C GLU A 21 -3.08 -3.03 6.33
N LEU A 22 -3.70 -3.63 5.34
CA LEU A 22 -4.62 -4.75 5.55
C LEU A 22 -3.95 -6.06 5.11
N ARG A 23 -4.40 -7.13 5.72
CA ARG A 23 -4.09 -8.50 5.30
C ARG A 23 -5.40 -9.23 5.04
N SER A 24 -5.54 -9.81 3.85
CA SER A 24 -6.71 -10.58 3.43
C SER A 24 -6.40 -12.07 3.35
N PRO A 25 -7.42 -12.95 3.53
CA PRO A 25 -7.21 -14.40 3.52
C PRO A 25 -6.68 -14.95 2.19
N ALA A 26 -7.14 -14.36 1.08
CA ALA A 26 -6.78 -14.74 -0.28
C ALA A 26 -7.01 -13.57 -1.23
N GLN A 27 -6.49 -13.69 -2.45
CA GLN A 27 -6.72 -12.71 -3.52
C GLN A 27 -8.20 -12.69 -3.92
N PHE A 28 -8.68 -11.51 -4.23
CA PHE A 28 -10.04 -11.26 -4.70
C PHE A 28 -10.12 -11.41 -6.23
N THR A 29 -11.28 -11.80 -6.71
CA THR A 29 -11.69 -11.48 -8.09
C THR A 29 -11.94 -9.99 -8.22
N ASP A 30 -12.02 -9.46 -9.43
CA ASP A 30 -12.37 -8.05 -9.69
C ASP A 30 -13.64 -7.62 -8.95
N ALA A 31 -14.72 -8.40 -9.12
CA ALA A 31 -16.01 -8.13 -8.46
C ALA A 31 -15.91 -8.22 -6.94
N GLY A 32 -15.16 -9.19 -6.42
CA GLY A 32 -14.91 -9.34 -4.99
C GLY A 32 -14.14 -8.17 -4.40
N PHE A 33 -13.17 -7.64 -5.13
CA PHE A 33 -12.40 -6.47 -4.70
C PHE A 33 -13.24 -5.19 -4.71
N VAL A 34 -14.11 -5.02 -5.70
CA VAL A 34 -15.09 -3.92 -5.72
C VAL A 34 -16.03 -3.99 -4.53
N ALA A 35 -16.57 -5.18 -4.21
CA ALA A 35 -17.44 -5.38 -3.06
C ALA A 35 -16.70 -5.09 -1.74
N PHE A 36 -15.49 -5.58 -1.59
CA PHE A 36 -14.63 -5.28 -0.45
C PHE A 36 -14.40 -3.77 -0.29
N ASN A 37 -14.08 -3.07 -1.38
CA ASN A 37 -13.85 -1.63 -1.37
C ASN A 37 -15.09 -0.84 -0.94
N ARG A 38 -16.29 -1.23 -1.35
CA ARG A 38 -17.54 -0.60 -0.90
C ARG A 38 -17.68 -0.67 0.60
N HIS A 39 -17.53 -1.86 1.19
CA HIS A 39 -17.59 -2.02 2.65
C HIS A 39 -16.50 -1.24 3.39
N TYR A 40 -15.33 -1.14 2.79
CA TYR A 40 -14.23 -0.35 3.36
C TYR A 40 -14.58 1.15 3.40
N VAL A 41 -15.03 1.72 2.29
CA VAL A 41 -15.43 3.15 2.22
C VAL A 41 -16.63 3.48 3.11
N GLU A 42 -17.60 2.57 3.26
CA GLU A 42 -18.72 2.72 4.21
C GLU A 42 -18.22 2.93 5.64
N ARG A 43 -17.14 2.23 6.04
CA ARG A 43 -16.52 2.43 7.36
C ARG A 43 -15.84 3.78 7.49
N LEU A 44 -15.14 4.22 6.44
CA LEU A 44 -14.52 5.55 6.43
C LEU A 44 -15.56 6.67 6.44
N ALA A 45 -16.67 6.50 5.74
CA ALA A 45 -17.80 7.42 5.76
C ALA A 45 -18.42 7.52 7.15
N ALA A 46 -18.64 6.39 7.82
CA ALA A 46 -19.13 6.36 9.20
C ALA A 46 -18.18 7.04 10.21
N TRP A 47 -16.90 7.14 9.90
CA TRP A 47 -15.90 7.86 10.69
C TRP A 47 -15.79 9.34 10.29
N GLY A 48 -16.52 9.79 9.25
CA GLY A 48 -16.46 11.14 8.71
C GLY A 48 -15.20 11.45 7.89
N ILE A 49 -14.51 10.41 7.42
CA ILE A 49 -13.26 10.52 6.62
C ILE A 49 -13.58 10.57 5.12
N PHE A 50 -14.36 9.61 4.62
CA PHE A 50 -14.79 9.58 3.22
C PHE A 50 -15.92 10.59 3.02
N ARG A 51 -15.70 11.57 2.16
CA ARG A 51 -16.65 12.64 1.83
C ARG A 51 -16.52 13.02 0.36
N ASP A 52 -17.62 13.38 -0.26
CA ASP A 52 -17.66 13.88 -1.64
C ASP A 52 -16.91 12.97 -2.62
N GLU A 53 -17.10 11.65 -2.48
CA GLU A 53 -16.44 10.59 -3.28
C GLU A 53 -14.89 10.60 -3.16
N VAL A 54 -14.31 11.29 -2.18
CA VAL A 54 -12.88 11.36 -1.94
C VAL A 54 -12.47 10.46 -0.77
N ASN A 55 -11.54 9.56 -1.02
CA ASN A 55 -10.89 8.74 0.00
C ASN A 55 -9.45 9.23 0.24
N PRO A 56 -9.21 9.94 1.36
CA PRO A 56 -7.87 10.46 1.68
C PRO A 56 -6.94 9.44 2.36
N VAL A 57 -7.42 8.22 2.60
CA VAL A 57 -6.66 7.21 3.36
C VAL A 57 -5.80 6.38 2.40
N ALA A 58 -4.49 6.42 2.58
CA ALA A 58 -3.58 5.50 1.91
C ALA A 58 -3.80 4.07 2.43
N ARG A 59 -3.91 3.08 1.53
CA ARG A 59 -4.15 1.70 1.92
C ARG A 59 -3.41 0.72 1.03
N SER A 60 -2.62 -0.18 1.62
CA SER A 60 -2.27 -1.47 1.04
C SER A 60 -3.18 -2.56 1.59
N ASN A 61 -3.46 -3.58 0.77
CA ASN A 61 -4.20 -4.77 1.17
C ASN A 61 -3.62 -5.97 0.45
N VAL A 62 -2.91 -6.81 1.16
CA VAL A 62 -2.19 -7.93 0.56
C VAL A 62 -2.57 -9.26 1.21
N CYS A 63 -2.28 -10.34 0.50
CA CYS A 63 -2.63 -11.70 0.91
C CYS A 63 -1.35 -12.45 1.27
N ARG A 64 -1.15 -12.72 2.56
CA ARG A 64 0.00 -13.53 3.01
C ARG A 64 -0.06 -14.92 2.42
N GLU A 65 1.04 -15.41 1.91
CA GLU A 65 1.14 -16.77 1.38
C GLU A 65 1.26 -17.80 2.51
N ILE A 66 1.83 -17.40 3.64
CA ILE A 66 2.01 -18.24 4.83
C ILE A 66 1.20 -17.64 5.97
N ASP A 67 0.44 -18.48 6.66
CA ASP A 67 -0.45 -18.11 7.78
C ASP A 67 -1.35 -16.90 7.47
N PRO A 68 -2.18 -16.98 6.41
CA PRO A 68 -3.11 -15.90 6.11
C PRO A 68 -4.14 -15.75 7.23
N PRO A 69 -4.62 -14.54 7.50
CA PRO A 69 -5.69 -14.35 8.50
C PRO A 69 -6.99 -14.99 8.03
N ALA A 70 -7.83 -15.45 8.95
CA ALA A 70 -9.12 -16.05 8.62
C ALA A 70 -10.12 -15.04 7.99
N THR A 71 -9.94 -13.74 8.25
CA THR A 71 -10.76 -12.65 7.71
C THR A 71 -9.86 -11.43 7.45
N PRO A 72 -10.25 -10.50 6.55
CA PRO A 72 -9.51 -9.27 6.36
C PRO A 72 -9.28 -8.54 7.68
N SER A 73 -8.04 -8.22 7.97
CA SER A 73 -7.60 -7.69 9.26
C SER A 73 -6.63 -6.52 9.08
N PHE A 74 -6.59 -5.62 10.06
CA PHE A 74 -5.52 -4.63 10.15
C PHE A 74 -4.21 -5.32 10.54
N TYR A 75 -3.15 -5.00 9.82
CA TYR A 75 -1.77 -5.31 10.15
C TYR A 75 -1.08 -4.11 10.78
N ALA A 76 -1.28 -2.93 10.17
CA ALA A 76 -0.76 -1.66 10.66
C ALA A 76 -1.73 -0.53 10.33
N PHE A 77 -1.60 0.60 11.00
CA PHE A 77 -2.32 1.82 10.66
C PHE A 77 -1.51 3.06 11.05
N SER A 78 -1.80 4.16 10.36
CA SER A 78 -1.21 5.46 10.65
C SER A 78 -2.29 6.46 11.06
N TYR A 79 -1.90 7.38 11.93
CA TYR A 79 -2.76 8.48 12.36
C TYR A 79 -1.93 9.75 12.52
N THR A 80 -2.58 10.88 12.28
CA THR A 80 -1.96 12.20 12.44
C THR A 80 -1.92 12.61 13.92
N VAL A 81 -0.85 13.28 14.31
CA VAL A 81 -0.70 13.89 15.62
C VAL A 81 -0.48 15.40 15.47
N PRO A 82 -0.87 16.22 16.45
CA PRO A 82 -0.47 17.62 16.47
C PRO A 82 1.05 17.75 16.43
N SER A 83 1.55 18.71 15.68
CA SER A 83 2.98 19.03 15.62
C SER A 83 3.18 20.53 15.76
N GLU A 84 4.09 20.93 16.64
CA GLU A 84 4.56 22.32 16.74
C GLU A 84 5.53 22.67 15.61
N ASN A 85 6.23 21.67 15.07
CA ASN A 85 7.13 21.84 13.93
C ASN A 85 6.32 21.77 12.61
N ARG A 86 5.92 22.93 12.09
CA ARG A 86 5.20 23.06 10.81
C ARG A 86 6.04 22.66 9.60
N ALA A 87 7.35 22.57 9.72
CA ALA A 87 8.24 22.10 8.66
C ALA A 87 8.36 20.57 8.61
N ALA A 88 7.99 19.88 9.69
CA ALA A 88 7.98 18.43 9.71
C ALA A 88 6.81 17.91 8.86
N ARG A 89 7.15 17.41 7.68
CA ARG A 89 6.19 16.81 6.74
C ARG A 89 6.33 15.30 6.76
N SER A 90 5.22 14.60 6.62
CA SER A 90 5.19 13.14 6.54
C SER A 90 4.17 12.71 5.48
N PHE A 91 4.35 11.53 4.95
CA PHE A 91 3.45 10.96 3.94
C PHE A 91 3.40 9.43 4.02
N VAL A 92 2.33 8.87 3.46
CA VAL A 92 2.22 7.47 3.08
C VAL A 92 1.68 7.43 1.66
N ALA A 93 2.36 6.72 0.78
CA ALA A 93 1.88 6.40 -0.54
C ALA A 93 1.80 4.88 -0.66
N ALA A 94 0.59 4.36 -0.77
CA ALA A 94 0.33 2.93 -0.67
C ALA A 94 -0.61 2.43 -1.78
N GLY A 95 -0.59 1.14 -1.97
CA GLY A 95 -1.61 0.44 -2.74
C GLY A 95 -1.47 0.58 -4.24
N SER A 96 -0.26 0.46 -4.81
CA SER A 96 -0.11 0.23 -6.23
C SER A 96 0.43 -1.16 -6.50
N GLY A 97 -0.39 -2.00 -7.12
CA GLY A 97 0.05 -3.15 -7.88
C GLY A 97 0.36 -2.76 -9.33
N GLU A 98 0.82 -3.72 -10.12
CA GLU A 98 1.26 -3.52 -11.51
C GLU A 98 0.10 -3.44 -12.52
N ALA A 99 -0.96 -2.68 -12.19
CA ALA A 99 -2.08 -2.45 -13.10
C ALA A 99 -2.25 -0.95 -13.41
N ARG A 100 -2.48 -0.62 -14.69
CA ARG A 100 -2.82 0.74 -15.11
C ARG A 100 -4.16 1.16 -14.53
N GLU A 101 -4.34 2.45 -14.29
CA GLU A 101 -5.62 3.00 -13.84
C GLU A 101 -6.67 2.98 -14.97
N GLY A 102 -7.96 2.91 -14.57
CA GLY A 102 -9.09 2.92 -15.50
C GLY A 102 -9.40 1.54 -16.11
N GLY A 103 -10.43 1.48 -16.98
CA GLY A 103 -10.85 0.28 -17.68
C GLY A 103 -11.75 -0.68 -16.88
N PRO A 104 -12.41 -1.63 -17.59
CA PRO A 104 -13.49 -2.44 -17.01
C PRO A 104 -13.01 -3.62 -16.17
N SER A 105 -11.80 -4.13 -16.40
CA SER A 105 -11.23 -5.27 -15.68
C SER A 105 -9.74 -5.07 -15.36
N TYR A 106 -9.24 -5.81 -14.38
CA TYR A 106 -7.80 -5.81 -14.06
C TYR A 106 -6.97 -6.50 -15.14
N GLU A 107 -7.42 -7.64 -15.68
CA GLU A 107 -6.68 -8.46 -16.64
C GLU A 107 -6.11 -7.66 -17.81
N GLY A 108 -6.93 -6.82 -18.46
CA GLY A 108 -6.48 -5.98 -19.57
C GLY A 108 -5.56 -4.81 -19.20
N ARG A 109 -5.30 -4.58 -17.91
CA ARG A 109 -4.52 -3.45 -17.39
C ARG A 109 -3.22 -3.87 -16.71
N ILE A 110 -3.11 -5.16 -16.33
CA ILE A 110 -1.94 -5.70 -15.66
C ILE A 110 -0.75 -5.70 -16.62
N ILE A 111 0.37 -5.16 -16.15
CA ILE A 111 1.63 -5.18 -16.88
C ILE A 111 2.12 -6.62 -17.00
N ARG A 112 2.39 -7.10 -18.22
CA ARG A 112 2.85 -8.46 -18.47
C ARG A 112 1.97 -9.51 -17.77
N CYS A 113 0.65 -9.38 -17.94
CA CYS A 113 -0.35 -10.26 -17.31
C CYS A 113 -0.03 -11.74 -17.57
N GLY A 114 0.02 -12.55 -16.51
CA GLY A 114 0.32 -13.98 -16.57
C GLY A 114 1.80 -14.34 -16.81
N GLU A 115 2.68 -13.35 -17.02
CA GLU A 115 4.11 -13.59 -17.19
C GLU A 115 4.87 -13.37 -15.88
N GLN A 116 5.78 -14.29 -15.56
CA GLN A 116 6.54 -14.32 -14.30
C GLN A 116 8.04 -14.51 -14.53
N SER A 117 8.52 -14.32 -15.77
CA SER A 117 9.95 -14.33 -16.06
C SER A 117 10.67 -13.19 -15.32
N PRO A 118 11.99 -13.29 -15.11
CA PRO A 118 12.76 -12.19 -14.50
C PRO A 118 12.56 -10.83 -15.20
N GLU A 119 12.44 -10.85 -16.54
CA GLU A 119 12.17 -9.65 -17.32
C GLU A 119 10.76 -9.10 -17.08
N ALA A 120 9.77 -10.00 -17.01
CA ALA A 120 8.40 -9.60 -16.72
C ALA A 120 8.27 -8.99 -15.31
N MET A 121 8.90 -9.62 -14.32
CA MET A 121 8.93 -9.10 -12.95
C MET A 121 9.65 -7.75 -12.86
N ARG A 122 10.70 -7.53 -13.65
CA ARG A 122 11.37 -6.22 -13.73
C ARG A 122 10.45 -5.15 -14.33
N ASP A 123 9.71 -5.47 -15.40
CA ASP A 123 8.76 -4.53 -16.00
C ASP A 123 7.62 -4.17 -15.02
N LYS A 124 7.10 -5.16 -14.26
CA LYS A 124 6.10 -4.95 -13.20
C LYS A 124 6.64 -4.04 -12.11
N ALA A 125 7.82 -4.34 -11.57
CA ALA A 125 8.47 -3.53 -10.54
C ALA A 125 8.75 -2.10 -11.03
N ARG A 126 9.26 -1.95 -12.24
CA ARG A 126 9.52 -0.64 -12.85
C ARG A 126 8.26 0.20 -12.97
N PHE A 127 7.16 -0.40 -13.39
CA PHE A 127 5.87 0.28 -13.46
C PHE A 127 5.40 0.75 -12.08
N VAL A 128 5.39 -0.15 -11.10
CA VAL A 128 4.91 0.16 -9.73
C VAL A 128 5.77 1.24 -9.06
N LEU A 129 7.10 1.13 -9.16
CA LEU A 129 8.01 2.13 -8.60
C LEU A 129 7.84 3.50 -9.29
N GLY A 130 7.59 3.52 -10.61
CA GLY A 130 7.26 4.74 -11.33
C GLY A 130 5.96 5.38 -10.83
N VAL A 131 4.94 4.58 -10.50
CA VAL A 131 3.70 5.08 -9.89
C VAL A 131 3.96 5.67 -8.50
N MET A 132 4.81 5.02 -7.68
CA MET A 132 5.20 5.57 -6.38
C MET A 132 5.93 6.91 -6.53
N GLU A 133 6.84 7.03 -7.49
CA GLU A 133 7.53 8.29 -7.79
C GLU A 133 6.55 9.41 -8.15
N LEU A 134 5.57 9.13 -9.01
CA LEU A 134 4.53 10.11 -9.38
C LEU A 134 3.69 10.55 -8.18
N ARG A 135 3.29 9.60 -7.32
CA ARG A 135 2.51 9.90 -6.11
C ARG A 135 3.30 10.70 -5.09
N MET A 136 4.56 10.34 -4.85
CA MET A 136 5.45 11.11 -3.99
C MET A 136 5.66 12.54 -4.51
N ALA A 137 5.94 12.68 -5.81
CA ALA A 137 6.14 13.97 -6.44
C ALA A 137 4.90 14.87 -6.34
N ALA A 138 3.70 14.30 -6.52
CA ALA A 138 2.43 15.04 -6.34
C ALA A 138 2.24 15.56 -4.91
N LEU A 139 2.82 14.89 -3.91
CA LEU A 139 2.83 15.32 -2.52
C LEU A 139 4.03 16.24 -2.18
N GLY A 140 4.95 16.44 -3.13
CA GLY A 140 6.18 17.21 -2.96
C GLY A 140 7.26 16.48 -2.19
N PHE A 141 7.35 15.15 -2.37
CA PHE A 141 8.36 14.26 -1.79
C PHE A 141 9.10 13.46 -2.87
N GLY A 142 10.18 12.83 -2.49
CA GLY A 142 10.96 11.90 -3.32
C GLY A 142 11.61 10.82 -2.48
N TRP A 143 12.43 9.98 -3.10
CA TRP A 143 13.11 8.87 -2.42
C TRP A 143 13.96 9.30 -1.22
N ALA A 144 14.51 10.52 -1.24
CA ALA A 144 15.30 11.07 -0.11
C ALA A 144 14.45 11.30 1.16
N ASP A 145 13.13 11.37 1.03
CA ASP A 145 12.19 11.59 2.13
C ASP A 145 11.60 10.29 2.68
N VAL A 146 11.91 9.15 2.04
CA VAL A 146 11.37 7.84 2.40
C VAL A 146 12.11 7.27 3.61
N THR A 147 11.36 6.86 4.63
CA THR A 147 11.88 6.19 5.82
C THR A 147 11.65 4.67 5.81
N ALA A 148 10.74 4.19 4.96
CA ALA A 148 10.53 2.76 4.76
C ALA A 148 9.90 2.47 3.39
N THR A 149 10.42 1.43 2.73
CA THR A 149 9.89 0.85 1.49
C THR A 149 9.43 -0.57 1.77
N GLN A 150 8.20 -0.91 1.40
CA GLN A 150 7.64 -2.25 1.54
C GLN A 150 7.31 -2.84 0.18
N VAL A 151 7.78 -4.05 -0.07
CA VAL A 151 7.55 -4.82 -1.30
C VAL A 151 6.71 -6.05 -0.97
N TYR A 152 5.68 -6.26 -1.74
CA TYR A 152 4.77 -7.40 -1.61
C TYR A 152 4.80 -8.23 -2.88
N THR A 153 5.41 -9.37 -2.81
CA THR A 153 5.48 -10.36 -3.89
C THR A 153 5.93 -11.72 -3.34
N ILE A 154 5.57 -12.79 -4.02
CA ILE A 154 6.11 -14.12 -3.72
C ILE A 154 7.26 -14.50 -4.65
N PHE A 155 7.57 -13.64 -5.63
CA PHE A 155 8.64 -13.87 -6.61
C PHE A 155 9.95 -13.28 -6.12
N ASP A 156 11.06 -13.82 -6.62
CA ASP A 156 12.40 -13.38 -6.26
C ASP A 156 12.64 -11.91 -6.67
N ILE A 157 13.00 -11.09 -5.69
CA ILE A 157 13.31 -9.67 -5.90
C ILE A 157 14.81 -9.38 -6.05
N HIS A 158 15.69 -10.35 -5.81
CA HIS A 158 17.14 -10.10 -5.79
C HIS A 158 17.65 -9.55 -7.12
N LEU A 159 17.10 -10.04 -8.25
CA LEU A 159 17.45 -9.56 -9.60
C LEU A 159 16.95 -8.14 -9.89
N LEU A 160 16.10 -7.58 -9.05
CA LEU A 160 15.52 -6.25 -9.19
C LEU A 160 16.23 -5.20 -8.32
N LEU A 161 16.91 -5.63 -7.24
CA LEU A 161 17.41 -4.73 -6.19
C LEU A 161 18.37 -3.68 -6.73
N ALA A 162 19.37 -4.07 -7.52
CA ALA A 162 20.38 -3.14 -8.00
C ALA A 162 19.80 -2.08 -8.94
N ASP A 163 19.02 -2.51 -9.92
CA ASP A 163 18.58 -1.65 -11.02
C ASP A 163 17.31 -0.85 -10.68
N GLU A 164 16.34 -1.48 -10.03
CA GLU A 164 15.04 -0.85 -9.81
C GLU A 164 14.92 -0.19 -8.42
N PHE A 165 15.70 -0.60 -7.42
CA PHE A 165 15.65 0.00 -6.09
C PHE A 165 16.89 0.85 -5.76
N VAL A 166 18.10 0.28 -5.84
CA VAL A 166 19.32 0.99 -5.43
C VAL A 166 19.58 2.20 -6.34
N ARG A 167 19.56 2.03 -7.65
CA ARG A 167 19.81 3.12 -8.60
C ARG A 167 18.76 4.23 -8.57
N ARG A 168 17.54 3.93 -8.15
CA ARG A 168 16.48 4.93 -7.94
C ARG A 168 16.63 5.70 -6.63
N GLY A 169 17.41 5.19 -5.70
CA GLY A 169 17.53 5.76 -4.35
C GLY A 169 16.42 5.28 -3.40
N ALA A 170 15.77 4.15 -3.68
CA ALA A 170 14.64 3.64 -2.90
C ALA A 170 15.05 2.83 -1.64
N ILE A 171 16.36 2.66 -1.40
CA ILE A 171 16.90 1.80 -0.34
C ILE A 171 17.33 2.53 0.95
N PRO A 172 17.72 3.81 0.98
CA PRO A 172 18.30 4.41 2.18
C PRO A 172 17.43 4.29 3.44
N GLY A 173 16.11 4.31 3.30
CA GLY A 173 15.15 4.10 4.40
C GLY A 173 14.94 2.64 4.78
N GLY A 174 15.65 1.70 4.13
CA GLY A 174 15.42 0.27 4.26
C GLY A 174 14.35 -0.28 3.33
N LEU A 175 14.40 -1.59 3.10
CA LEU A 175 13.43 -2.33 2.30
C LEU A 175 12.95 -3.55 3.08
N THR A 176 11.65 -3.68 3.24
CA THR A 176 11.03 -4.87 3.82
C THR A 176 10.32 -5.65 2.71
N TRP A 177 10.72 -6.89 2.52
CA TRP A 177 10.06 -7.81 1.60
C TRP A 177 9.05 -8.67 2.37
N HIS A 178 7.78 -8.53 2.04
CA HIS A 178 6.72 -9.38 2.53
C HIS A 178 6.40 -10.47 1.51
N PHE A 179 6.49 -11.71 1.92
CA PHE A 179 6.10 -12.87 1.10
C PHE A 179 4.57 -12.97 1.04
N ALA A 180 4.00 -12.12 0.20
CA ALA A 180 2.55 -11.90 0.09
C ALA A 180 2.19 -11.52 -1.35
N ARG A 181 0.97 -11.82 -1.77
CA ARG A 181 0.44 -11.42 -3.07
C ARG A 181 -0.32 -10.10 -2.96
N PRO A 182 -0.31 -9.24 -3.98
CA PRO A 182 -1.26 -8.15 -4.11
C PRO A 182 -2.72 -8.65 -4.03
N PRO A 183 -3.69 -7.76 -3.75
CA PRO A 183 -5.04 -8.22 -3.36
C PRO A 183 -5.88 -8.79 -4.49
N VAL A 184 -5.58 -8.49 -5.75
CA VAL A 184 -6.39 -8.90 -6.90
C VAL A 184 -5.70 -10.01 -7.66
N GLN A 185 -6.47 -11.02 -8.07
CA GLN A 185 -5.98 -12.13 -8.88
C GLN A 185 -5.28 -11.64 -10.16
N GLY A 186 -4.15 -12.26 -10.47
CA GLY A 186 -3.31 -11.90 -11.61
C GLY A 186 -2.27 -10.82 -11.33
N LEU A 187 -2.37 -10.08 -10.22
CA LEU A 187 -1.30 -9.20 -9.77
C LEU A 187 -0.21 -10.00 -9.04
N ASP A 188 1.04 -9.67 -9.31
CA ASP A 188 2.22 -10.36 -8.79
C ASP A 188 3.13 -9.44 -7.95
N PHE A 189 2.99 -8.12 -8.07
CA PHE A 189 3.92 -7.17 -7.45
C PHE A 189 3.21 -5.91 -6.95
N GLU A 190 3.46 -5.50 -5.72
CA GLU A 190 2.92 -4.27 -5.11
C GLU A 190 4.00 -3.61 -4.25
N VAL A 191 3.97 -2.28 -4.16
CA VAL A 191 4.85 -1.50 -3.29
C VAL A 191 4.05 -0.47 -2.54
N ASP A 192 4.40 -0.23 -1.28
CA ASP A 192 4.09 1.01 -0.59
C ASP A 192 5.36 1.67 -0.04
N VAL A 193 5.27 2.97 0.17
CA VAL A 193 6.37 3.77 0.72
C VAL A 193 5.82 4.77 1.73
N ARG A 194 6.63 5.10 2.72
CA ARG A 194 6.28 6.12 3.71
C ARG A 194 7.51 6.93 4.13
N GLY A 195 7.27 8.20 4.42
CA GLY A 195 8.18 9.08 5.14
C GLY A 195 7.50 9.54 6.41
N VAL A 196 7.82 8.92 7.56
CA VAL A 196 7.18 9.17 8.85
C VAL A 196 8.21 9.42 9.94
N ALA A 197 7.88 10.31 10.88
CA ALA A 197 8.79 10.66 11.97
C ALA A 197 8.85 9.59 13.07
N HIS A 198 7.78 8.83 13.26
CA HIS A 198 7.68 7.81 14.29
C HIS A 198 6.97 6.57 13.76
N GLU A 199 7.53 5.43 14.08
CA GLU A 199 6.94 4.11 13.84
C GLU A 199 7.07 3.28 15.12
N LEU A 200 5.98 2.64 15.53
CA LEU A 200 5.92 1.79 16.71
C LEU A 200 5.55 0.37 16.29
N VAL A 201 6.29 -0.58 16.79
CA VAL A 201 5.98 -2.01 16.71
C VAL A 201 5.43 -2.45 18.06
N ILE A 202 4.22 -3.03 18.06
CA ILE A 202 3.47 -3.45 19.26
C ILE A 202 3.13 -4.93 19.20
#